data_66b172b8e3d0fc436e2a455993313e8a
#
_entry.id   66b172b8e3d0fc436e2a455993313e8a
#
_cell.length_a   1.000
_cell.length_b   1.000
_cell.length_c   1.000
_cell.angle_alpha   90.00
_cell.angle_beta   90.00
_cell.angle_gamma   90.00
#
_symmetry.space_group_name_H-M   'P 1'
#
loop_
_entity.id
_entity.type
_entity.pdbx_description
1 polymer ?
#
loop_
_entity_poly.entity_id
_entity_poly.type
_entity_poly.pdbx_seq_one_letter_code
_entity_poly.pdbx_strand_id
1 'polypeptide(L)'
;MLVTVAAVLALFAVYQLWWTNVAASASERQAQTQAEALFAGGTPATWPDGVPPTGEPFALMYIPRLKSRVWGTPVIQGIERPQLAAGIGHYPQTAMPDQPGNFAVAGHRATNGEPFADFERLRDGDKVVVRTSQSWIVYELKRDRIVTPNDVWVIKPQPFHHDPLPSDKIITLTTCHPRWTSTQRWIYWGIQVAATPASGPAPAEVS
;
A
#
# COMPACT_ATOMS: atom_id res chain seq x y z
N MET A 1 41.82 17.84 4.10
CA MET A 1 40.71 18.34 3.28
C MET A 1 39.85 17.22 2.68
N LEU A 2 40.38 16.27 1.90
CA LEU A 2 39.58 15.20 1.29
C LEU A 2 38.83 14.34 2.32
N VAL A 3 39.45 13.95 3.43
CA VAL A 3 38.81 13.15 4.50
C VAL A 3 37.66 13.93 5.16
N THR A 4 37.84 15.24 5.38
CA THR A 4 36.80 16.10 5.97
C THR A 4 35.58 16.23 5.05
N VAL A 5 35.82 16.40 3.74
CA VAL A 5 34.77 16.47 2.74
C VAL A 5 34.01 15.13 2.66
N ALA A 6 34.75 14.01 2.62
CA ALA A 6 34.11 12.67 2.62
C ALA A 6 33.26 12.43 3.88
N ALA A 7 33.74 12.82 5.06
CA ALA A 7 33.01 12.70 6.29
C ALA A 7 31.72 13.55 6.28
N VAL A 8 31.78 14.80 5.81
CA VAL A 8 30.62 15.67 5.68
C VAL A 8 29.59 15.10 4.72
N LEU A 9 30.01 14.57 3.57
CA LEU A 9 29.12 13.95 2.59
C LEU A 9 28.45 12.68 3.17
N ALA A 10 29.22 11.87 3.89
CA ALA A 10 28.67 10.68 4.56
C ALA A 10 27.62 11.05 5.63
N LEU A 11 27.93 12.03 6.48
CA LEU A 11 26.98 12.53 7.49
C LEU A 11 25.75 13.15 6.85
N PHE A 12 25.90 13.88 5.75
CA PHE A 12 24.79 14.44 5.00
C PHE A 12 23.89 13.33 4.40
N ALA A 13 24.49 12.29 3.83
CA ALA A 13 23.74 11.14 3.30
C ALA A 13 22.96 10.42 4.42
N VAL A 14 23.60 10.17 5.57
CA VAL A 14 22.93 9.57 6.75
C VAL A 14 21.80 10.47 7.26
N TYR A 15 22.04 11.78 7.36
CA TYR A 15 21.02 12.76 7.75
C TYR A 15 19.82 12.74 6.79
N GLN A 16 20.06 12.75 5.48
CA GLN A 16 18.99 12.72 4.48
C GLN A 16 18.13 11.44 4.59
N LEU A 17 18.75 10.27 4.73
CA LEU A 17 18.06 9.00 4.89
C LEU A 17 17.25 8.97 6.20
N TRP A 18 17.84 9.43 7.30
CA TRP A 18 17.16 9.46 8.59
C TRP A 18 16.01 10.47 8.62
N TRP A 19 16.23 11.69 8.11
CA TRP A 19 15.23 12.76 8.12
C TRP A 19 14.02 12.44 7.26
N THR A 20 14.22 11.84 6.09
CA THR A 20 13.10 11.43 5.21
C THR A 20 12.21 10.40 5.88
N ASN A 21 12.77 9.47 6.66
CA ASN A 21 11.98 8.48 7.38
C ASN A 21 11.25 9.08 8.59
N VAL A 22 11.89 10.02 9.31
CA VAL A 22 11.23 10.74 10.43
C VAL A 22 10.05 11.57 9.93
N ALA A 23 10.23 12.32 8.85
CA ALA A 23 9.17 13.11 8.25
C ALA A 23 8.02 12.19 7.74
N ALA A 24 8.34 11.10 7.06
CA ALA A 24 7.36 10.12 6.59
C ALA A 24 6.56 9.52 7.76
N SER A 25 7.22 9.14 8.87
CA SER A 25 6.54 8.60 10.05
C SER A 25 5.57 9.60 10.70
N ALA A 26 5.86 10.89 10.62
CA ALA A 26 4.92 11.91 11.10
C ALA A 26 3.70 12.03 10.19
N SER A 27 3.90 12.04 8.87
CA SER A 27 2.84 12.09 7.88
C SER A 27 1.97 10.83 7.93
N GLU A 28 2.57 9.66 8.08
CA GLU A 28 1.86 8.38 8.23
C GLU A 28 0.96 8.37 9.46
N ARG A 29 1.47 8.77 10.63
CA ARG A 29 0.66 8.87 11.86
C ARG A 29 -0.51 9.83 11.70
N GLN A 30 -0.30 10.97 11.05
CA GLN A 30 -1.38 11.92 10.78
C GLN A 30 -2.45 11.29 9.87
N ALA A 31 -2.06 10.67 8.77
CA ALA A 31 -2.98 10.00 7.84
C ALA A 31 -3.69 8.81 8.52
N GLN A 32 -3.01 8.05 9.38
CA GLN A 32 -3.62 6.98 10.17
C GLN A 32 -4.70 7.53 11.11
N THR A 33 -4.39 8.59 11.86
CA THR A 33 -5.36 9.24 12.75
C THR A 33 -6.58 9.77 11.98
N GLN A 34 -6.38 10.34 10.80
CA GLN A 34 -7.48 10.78 9.94
C GLN A 34 -8.35 9.61 9.48
N ALA A 35 -7.76 8.50 9.01
CA ALA A 35 -8.50 7.31 8.64
C ALA A 35 -9.31 6.74 9.83
N GLU A 36 -8.70 6.65 11.01
CA GLU A 36 -9.36 6.16 12.21
C GLU A 36 -10.53 7.08 12.63
N ALA A 37 -10.39 8.40 12.49
CA ALA A 37 -11.47 9.36 12.76
C ALA A 37 -12.65 9.17 11.80
N LEU A 38 -12.39 8.90 10.52
CA LEU A 38 -13.45 8.56 9.55
C LEU A 38 -14.19 7.29 9.95
N PHE A 39 -13.49 6.31 10.55
CA PHE A 39 -14.09 5.04 10.98
C PHE A 39 -14.88 5.18 12.30
N ALA A 40 -14.44 6.07 13.19
CA ALA A 40 -15.10 6.31 14.48
C ALA A 40 -16.44 7.05 14.37
N GLY A 41 -16.67 7.77 13.28
CA GLY A 41 -17.85 8.62 13.07
C GLY A 41 -19.18 7.87 12.90
N GLY A 42 -19.16 6.53 12.85
CA GLY A 42 -20.36 5.67 12.73
C GLY A 42 -21.15 5.84 11.42
N THR A 43 -20.87 6.89 10.67
CA THR A 43 -21.44 7.11 9.33
C THR A 43 -20.37 6.76 8.31
N PRO A 44 -20.65 5.91 7.34
CA PRO A 44 -19.69 5.62 6.28
C PRO A 44 -19.23 6.91 5.61
N ALA A 45 -17.94 7.09 5.43
CA ALA A 45 -17.44 8.18 4.62
C ALA A 45 -18.04 8.03 3.21
N THR A 46 -18.87 8.99 2.81
CA THR A 46 -19.49 9.02 1.48
C THR A 46 -18.83 10.11 0.67
N TRP A 47 -18.28 9.74 -0.46
CA TRP A 47 -17.79 10.68 -1.46
C TRP A 47 -18.76 10.74 -2.62
N PRO A 48 -18.95 11.90 -3.28
CA PRO A 48 -19.96 12.08 -4.31
C PRO A 48 -19.96 11.01 -5.40
N ASP A 49 -18.75 10.58 -5.81
CA ASP A 49 -18.57 9.56 -6.86
C ASP A 49 -18.13 8.20 -6.29
N GLY A 50 -18.26 7.98 -4.99
CA GLY A 50 -17.77 6.77 -4.31
C GLY A 50 -16.25 6.67 -4.26
N VAL A 51 -15.51 7.68 -4.71
CA VAL A 51 -14.04 7.73 -4.77
C VAL A 51 -13.54 8.86 -3.88
N PRO A 52 -12.57 8.60 -2.98
CA PRO A 52 -11.98 9.63 -2.13
C PRO A 52 -11.27 10.70 -2.96
N PRO A 53 -11.26 11.96 -2.52
CA PRO A 53 -10.40 12.98 -3.11
C PRO A 53 -8.92 12.60 -3.02
N THR A 54 -8.12 13.06 -3.99
CA THR A 54 -6.66 12.83 -3.95
C THR A 54 -6.06 13.38 -2.66
N GLY A 55 -5.25 12.56 -1.99
CA GLY A 55 -4.62 12.87 -0.70
C GLY A 55 -5.44 12.42 0.51
N GLU A 56 -6.69 12.00 0.33
CA GLU A 56 -7.53 11.52 1.44
C GLU A 56 -7.19 10.07 1.81
N PRO A 57 -6.88 9.79 3.10
CA PRO A 57 -6.75 8.43 3.61
C PRO A 57 -8.16 7.83 3.78
N PHE A 58 -8.40 6.66 3.21
CA PHE A 58 -9.72 6.03 3.18
C PHE A 58 -9.76 4.59 3.69
N ALA A 59 -8.59 3.97 3.89
CA ALA A 59 -8.47 2.62 4.40
C ALA A 59 -7.20 2.45 5.22
N LEU A 60 -7.14 1.37 6.01
CA LEU A 60 -5.93 0.90 6.68
C LEU A 60 -5.57 -0.49 6.17
N MET A 61 -4.28 -0.72 5.92
CA MET A 61 -3.77 -1.99 5.43
C MET A 61 -2.96 -2.71 6.51
N TYR A 62 -3.14 -4.02 6.58
CA TYR A 62 -2.44 -4.94 7.46
C TYR A 62 -1.91 -6.10 6.65
N ILE A 63 -0.64 -6.41 6.77
CA ILE A 63 -0.01 -7.57 6.13
C ILE A 63 0.74 -8.35 7.22
N PRO A 64 0.19 -9.46 7.73
CA PRO A 64 0.79 -10.21 8.85
C PRO A 64 2.25 -10.58 8.62
N ARG A 65 2.62 -10.98 7.41
CA ARG A 65 4.01 -11.28 7.03
C ARG A 65 4.93 -10.05 7.15
N LEU A 66 4.38 -8.85 6.96
CA LEU A 66 5.10 -7.57 7.03
C LEU A 66 4.66 -6.75 8.26
N LYS A 67 4.25 -7.38 9.36
CA LYS A 67 3.69 -6.72 10.55
C LYS A 67 4.55 -5.57 11.08
N SER A 68 5.87 -5.68 10.97
CA SER A 68 6.80 -4.62 11.40
C SER A 68 6.80 -3.37 10.51
N ARG A 69 6.17 -3.44 9.33
CA ARG A 69 6.14 -2.39 8.31
C ARG A 69 4.73 -1.97 7.91
N VAL A 70 3.82 -2.94 7.78
CA VAL A 70 2.45 -2.71 7.30
C VAL A 70 1.47 -3.26 8.33
N TRP A 71 1.13 -2.39 9.31
CA TRP A 71 0.19 -2.72 10.38
C TRP A 71 -0.65 -1.50 10.75
N GLY A 72 -1.83 -1.40 10.18
CA GLY A 72 -2.65 -0.18 10.24
C GLY A 72 -2.09 0.95 9.38
N THR A 73 -1.30 0.61 8.36
CA THR A 73 -0.72 1.59 7.45
C THR A 73 -1.82 2.22 6.60
N PRO A 74 -1.93 3.56 6.56
CA PRO A 74 -2.98 4.24 5.82
C PRO A 74 -2.86 3.99 4.32
N VAL A 75 -4.00 3.77 3.66
CA VAL A 75 -4.16 3.76 2.21
C VAL A 75 -4.76 5.09 1.78
N ILE A 76 -4.05 5.81 0.93
CA ILE A 76 -4.31 7.19 0.56
C ILE A 76 -4.63 7.25 -0.94
N GLN A 77 -5.62 8.04 -1.31
CA GLN A 77 -5.97 8.24 -2.72
C GLN A 77 -4.88 9.00 -3.46
N GLY A 78 -4.31 8.39 -4.52
CA GLY A 78 -3.20 8.95 -5.31
C GLY A 78 -1.88 8.25 -5.05
N ILE A 79 -0.94 8.41 -5.97
CA ILE A 79 0.38 7.75 -5.97
C ILE A 79 1.53 8.74 -6.14
N GLU A 80 1.27 10.02 -5.96
CA GLU A 80 2.31 11.04 -6.00
C GLU A 80 3.18 11.01 -4.73
N ARG A 81 4.29 11.72 -4.74
CA ARG A 81 5.25 11.72 -3.62
C ARG A 81 4.63 12.01 -2.25
N PRO A 82 3.72 12.99 -2.08
CA PRO A 82 3.12 13.27 -0.78
C PRO A 82 2.32 12.07 -0.24
N GLN A 83 1.52 11.41 -1.09
CA GLN A 83 0.70 10.26 -0.71
C GLN A 83 1.58 9.06 -0.33
N LEU A 84 2.58 8.76 -1.15
CA LEU A 84 3.50 7.66 -0.89
C LEU A 84 4.41 7.89 0.33
N ALA A 85 4.67 9.16 0.70
CA ALA A 85 5.41 9.48 1.92
C ALA A 85 4.54 9.36 3.18
N ALA A 86 3.21 9.41 3.05
CA ALA A 86 2.26 9.31 4.15
C ALA A 86 1.69 7.88 4.32
N GLY A 87 2.03 6.94 3.43
CA GLY A 87 1.58 5.55 3.52
C GLY A 87 1.61 4.80 2.20
N ILE A 88 0.56 4.04 1.96
CA ILE A 88 0.36 3.26 0.74
C ILE A 88 -0.59 4.05 -0.18
N GLY A 89 -0.16 4.33 -1.41
CA GLY A 89 -0.96 5.07 -2.39
C GLY A 89 -1.87 4.16 -3.21
N HIS A 90 -3.11 4.56 -3.44
CA HIS A 90 -4.04 3.90 -4.34
C HIS A 90 -3.98 4.53 -5.74
N TYR A 91 -3.95 3.71 -6.78
CA TYR A 91 -4.03 4.18 -8.18
C TYR A 91 -5.46 4.67 -8.50
N PRO A 92 -5.68 5.97 -8.75
CA PRO A 92 -7.04 6.55 -8.82
C PRO A 92 -7.95 5.95 -9.89
N GLN A 93 -7.39 5.34 -10.94
CA GLN A 93 -8.15 4.75 -12.04
C GLN A 93 -8.46 3.26 -11.84
N THR A 94 -8.15 2.72 -10.67
CA THR A 94 -8.38 1.31 -10.34
C THR A 94 -9.56 1.15 -9.38
N ALA A 95 -10.03 -0.09 -9.20
CA ALA A 95 -11.19 -0.35 -8.36
C ALA A 95 -10.93 0.00 -6.89
N MET A 96 -11.97 0.41 -6.17
CA MET A 96 -11.94 0.55 -4.72
C MET A 96 -11.95 -0.84 -4.04
N PRO A 97 -11.51 -0.96 -2.78
CA PRO A 97 -11.60 -2.20 -2.03
C PRO A 97 -13.04 -2.76 -2.05
N ASP A 98 -13.17 -4.09 -2.17
CA ASP A 98 -14.45 -4.82 -2.25
C ASP A 98 -15.28 -4.57 -3.53
N GLN A 99 -14.77 -3.78 -4.48
CA GLN A 99 -15.42 -3.58 -5.77
C GLN A 99 -14.89 -4.58 -6.82
N PRO A 100 -15.73 -4.97 -7.80
CA PRO A 100 -15.24 -5.71 -8.96
C PRO A 100 -14.12 -4.96 -9.68
N GLY A 101 -13.09 -5.68 -10.09
CA GLY A 101 -11.90 -5.14 -10.74
C GLY A 101 -10.65 -5.34 -9.90
N ASN A 102 -9.69 -4.45 -10.06
CA ASN A 102 -8.37 -4.56 -9.45
C ASN A 102 -8.11 -3.35 -8.54
N PHE A 103 -8.11 -3.56 -7.26
CA PHE A 103 -7.68 -2.58 -6.26
C PHE A 103 -6.15 -2.52 -6.27
N ALA A 104 -5.58 -1.55 -6.97
CA ALA A 104 -4.13 -1.44 -7.12
C ALA A 104 -3.54 -0.37 -6.21
N VAL A 105 -2.45 -0.75 -5.52
CA VAL A 105 -1.75 0.13 -4.58
C VAL A 105 -0.24 0.12 -4.82
N ALA A 106 0.40 1.21 -4.44
CA ALA A 106 1.85 1.40 -4.50
C ALA A 106 2.42 1.74 -3.12
N GLY A 107 3.60 1.25 -2.82
CA GLY A 107 4.34 1.61 -1.61
C GLY A 107 5.84 1.72 -1.87
N HIS A 108 6.51 2.60 -1.15
CA HIS A 108 7.96 2.72 -1.21
C HIS A 108 8.65 1.44 -0.70
N ARG A 109 9.77 1.08 -1.33
CA ARG A 109 10.63 -0.02 -0.90
C ARG A 109 11.91 0.44 -0.19
N ALA A 110 12.30 1.70 -0.42
CA ALA A 110 13.43 2.36 0.21
C ALA A 110 13.07 3.82 0.48
N THR A 111 13.43 4.35 1.63
CA THR A 111 13.14 5.72 2.08
C THR A 111 11.64 6.04 2.24
N ASN A 112 11.32 7.18 2.83
CA ASN A 112 9.95 7.67 3.00
C ASN A 112 8.99 6.63 3.62
N GLY A 113 9.35 6.10 4.81
CA GLY A 113 8.55 5.14 5.57
C GLY A 113 8.67 3.68 5.12
N GLU A 114 9.02 3.41 3.87
CA GLU A 114 9.33 2.08 3.31
C GLU A 114 8.33 0.96 3.66
N PRO A 115 7.02 1.11 3.47
CA PRO A 115 6.06 0.08 3.87
C PRO A 115 6.35 -1.26 3.19
N PHE A 116 6.92 -1.25 1.98
CA PHE A 116 7.27 -2.46 1.24
C PHE A 116 8.78 -2.78 1.22
N ALA A 117 9.53 -2.34 2.26
CA ALA A 117 10.96 -2.63 2.37
C ALA A 117 11.28 -4.13 2.30
N ASP A 118 10.45 -4.94 2.94
CA ASP A 118 10.62 -6.39 3.08
C ASP A 118 9.73 -7.20 2.10
N PHE A 119 9.40 -6.61 0.93
CA PHE A 119 8.50 -7.20 -0.07
C PHE A 119 8.91 -8.61 -0.53
N GLU A 120 10.20 -8.90 -0.54
CA GLU A 120 10.77 -10.22 -0.85
C GLU A 120 10.38 -11.32 0.15
N ARG A 121 9.83 -10.97 1.30
CA ARG A 121 9.35 -11.95 2.29
C ARG A 121 7.96 -12.47 1.95
N LEU A 122 7.18 -11.76 1.13
CA LEU A 122 5.85 -12.19 0.73
C LEU A 122 5.89 -13.52 -0.02
N ARG A 123 4.84 -14.32 0.16
CA ARG A 123 4.65 -15.64 -0.45
C ARG A 123 3.21 -15.80 -0.90
N ASP A 124 3.00 -16.71 -1.84
CA ASP A 124 1.66 -17.16 -2.20
C ASP A 124 0.95 -17.71 -0.95
N GLY A 125 -0.33 -17.37 -0.80
CA GLY A 125 -1.14 -17.69 0.37
C GLY A 125 -1.10 -16.65 1.50
N ASP A 126 -0.16 -15.71 1.50
CA ASP A 126 -0.13 -14.63 2.51
C ASP A 126 -1.39 -13.76 2.41
N LYS A 127 -1.81 -13.24 3.56
CA LYS A 127 -3.00 -12.41 3.64
C LYS A 127 -2.65 -10.92 3.64
N VAL A 128 -3.50 -10.16 2.96
CA VAL A 128 -3.56 -8.70 3.00
C VAL A 128 -4.95 -8.32 3.48
N VAL A 129 -5.02 -7.66 4.61
CA VAL A 129 -6.29 -7.19 5.17
C VAL A 129 -6.40 -5.69 4.95
N VAL A 130 -7.53 -5.27 4.41
CA VAL A 130 -7.87 -3.87 4.20
C VAL A 130 -9.10 -3.53 5.03
N ARG A 131 -8.97 -2.56 5.95
CA ARG A 131 -10.07 -2.02 6.71
C ARG A 131 -10.53 -0.71 6.08
N THR A 132 -11.79 -0.62 5.75
CA THR A 132 -12.48 0.63 5.38
C THR A 132 -13.42 1.07 6.51
N SER A 133 -14.12 2.18 6.35
CA SER A 133 -15.20 2.59 7.26
C SER A 133 -16.37 1.58 7.31
N GLN A 134 -16.52 0.76 6.27
CA GLN A 134 -17.67 -0.14 6.11
C GLN A 134 -17.32 -1.62 6.30
N SER A 135 -16.11 -2.04 5.94
CA SER A 135 -15.75 -3.46 5.83
C SER A 135 -14.31 -3.75 6.24
N TRP A 136 -14.13 -4.98 6.71
CA TRP A 136 -12.87 -5.70 6.72
C TRP A 136 -12.82 -6.59 5.49
N ILE A 137 -11.80 -6.46 4.68
CA ILE A 137 -11.65 -7.19 3.41
C ILE A 137 -10.34 -7.96 3.46
N VAL A 138 -10.40 -9.26 3.20
CA VAL A 138 -9.22 -10.13 3.22
C VAL A 138 -8.92 -10.58 1.80
N TYR A 139 -7.71 -10.30 1.35
CA TYR A 139 -7.16 -10.81 0.11
C TYR A 139 -6.10 -11.87 0.41
N GLU A 140 -5.98 -12.86 -0.47
CA GLU A 140 -4.93 -13.88 -0.44
C GLU A 140 -4.02 -13.70 -1.64
N LEU A 141 -2.72 -13.53 -1.41
CA LEU A 141 -1.71 -13.39 -2.45
C LEU A 141 -1.57 -14.70 -3.25
N LYS A 142 -1.45 -14.58 -4.58
CA LYS A 142 -1.48 -15.73 -5.50
C LYS A 142 -0.25 -15.87 -6.38
N ARG A 143 0.32 -14.76 -6.84
CA ARG A 143 1.53 -14.76 -7.67
C ARG A 143 2.20 -13.40 -7.70
N ASP A 144 3.47 -13.40 -7.96
CA ASP A 144 4.26 -12.20 -8.16
C ASP A 144 4.91 -12.14 -9.55
N ARG A 145 5.41 -10.98 -9.90
CA ARG A 145 6.21 -10.77 -11.10
C ARG A 145 7.04 -9.50 -10.98
N ILE A 146 8.25 -9.55 -11.55
CA ILE A 146 9.06 -8.34 -11.80
C ILE A 146 8.82 -7.93 -13.24
N VAL A 147 8.52 -6.63 -13.44
CA VAL A 147 8.16 -6.03 -14.72
C VAL A 147 8.89 -4.70 -14.91
N THR A 148 8.79 -4.11 -16.10
CA THR A 148 9.30 -2.75 -16.34
C THR A 148 8.31 -1.69 -15.83
N PRO A 149 8.76 -0.44 -15.59
CA PRO A 149 7.85 0.65 -15.19
C PRO A 149 6.74 0.97 -16.20
N ASN A 150 6.92 0.57 -17.46
CA ASN A 150 5.97 0.81 -18.55
C ASN A 150 4.90 -0.28 -18.67
N ASP A 151 4.99 -1.33 -17.88
CA ASP A 151 4.03 -2.45 -17.89
C ASP A 151 2.74 -2.10 -17.14
N VAL A 152 2.01 -1.10 -17.62
CA VAL A 152 0.77 -0.61 -16.98
C VAL A 152 -0.38 -1.62 -16.99
N TRP A 153 -0.27 -2.71 -17.75
CA TRP A 153 -1.25 -3.79 -17.79
C TRP A 153 -1.42 -4.45 -16.41
N VAL A 154 -0.41 -4.39 -15.55
CA VAL A 154 -0.39 -5.02 -14.22
C VAL A 154 -1.49 -4.49 -13.27
N ILE A 155 -1.97 -3.26 -13.50
CA ILE A 155 -3.03 -2.64 -12.70
C ILE A 155 -4.39 -2.60 -13.42
N LYS A 156 -4.52 -3.20 -14.62
CA LYS A 156 -5.81 -3.31 -15.30
C LYS A 156 -6.82 -4.12 -14.48
N PRO A 157 -8.12 -3.97 -14.70
CA PRO A 157 -9.16 -4.72 -13.98
C PRO A 157 -8.95 -6.24 -13.99
N GLN A 158 -8.48 -6.78 -15.12
CA GLN A 158 -8.07 -8.18 -15.30
C GLN A 158 -6.64 -8.20 -15.86
N PRO A 159 -5.61 -8.25 -15.00
CA PRO A 159 -4.22 -8.15 -15.43
C PRO A 159 -3.71 -9.35 -16.22
N PHE A 160 -4.45 -10.46 -16.26
CA PHE A 160 -4.08 -11.69 -16.95
C PHE A 160 -5.18 -12.14 -17.92
N HIS A 161 -5.21 -11.58 -19.14
CA HIS A 161 -6.23 -11.94 -20.14
C HIS A 161 -6.23 -13.42 -20.54
N HIS A 162 -5.05 -14.09 -20.54
CA HIS A 162 -4.90 -15.49 -20.97
C HIS A 162 -4.85 -16.48 -19.80
N ASP A 163 -4.67 -15.98 -18.58
CA ASP A 163 -4.61 -16.76 -17.34
C ASP A 163 -5.19 -15.87 -16.22
N PRO A 164 -6.50 -15.61 -16.26
CA PRO A 164 -7.14 -14.73 -15.27
C PRO A 164 -7.06 -15.33 -13.86
N LEU A 165 -6.94 -14.48 -12.87
CA LEU A 165 -7.13 -14.90 -11.50
C LEU A 165 -8.61 -15.30 -11.31
N PRO A 166 -8.90 -16.34 -10.50
CA PRO A 166 -10.25 -16.88 -10.32
C PRO A 166 -11.14 -15.96 -9.46
N SER A 167 -11.06 -14.65 -9.67
CA SER A 167 -11.86 -13.64 -8.98
C SER A 167 -11.96 -12.39 -9.84
N ASP A 168 -13.07 -11.70 -9.72
CA ASP A 168 -13.30 -10.35 -10.24
C ASP A 168 -12.89 -9.25 -9.25
N LYS A 169 -12.51 -9.62 -8.03
CA LYS A 169 -12.03 -8.71 -6.98
C LYS A 169 -10.57 -9.00 -6.65
N ILE A 170 -9.71 -8.28 -7.33
CA ILE A 170 -8.25 -8.45 -7.28
C ILE A 170 -7.62 -7.33 -6.44
N ILE A 171 -6.53 -7.65 -5.74
CA ILE A 171 -5.60 -6.66 -5.21
C ILE A 171 -4.28 -6.74 -5.97
N THR A 172 -3.67 -5.58 -6.25
CA THR A 172 -2.31 -5.48 -6.78
C THR A 172 -1.45 -4.65 -5.85
N LEU A 173 -0.39 -5.24 -5.32
CA LEU A 173 0.66 -4.53 -4.60
C LEU A 173 1.80 -4.22 -5.56
N THR A 174 2.25 -2.97 -5.63
CA THR A 174 3.37 -2.55 -6.50
C THR A 174 4.46 -1.86 -5.70
N THR A 175 5.71 -2.17 -6.01
CA THR A 175 6.87 -1.48 -5.41
C THR A 175 8.04 -1.42 -6.38
N CYS A 176 9.04 -0.59 -6.06
CA CYS A 176 10.27 -0.49 -6.85
C CYS A 176 11.15 -1.74 -6.70
N HIS A 177 11.86 -2.10 -7.78
CA HIS A 177 12.84 -3.18 -7.80
C HIS A 177 14.03 -2.79 -8.70
N PRO A 178 15.28 -3.16 -8.33
CA PRO A 178 15.76 -3.55 -6.98
C PRO A 178 15.50 -2.48 -5.91
N ARG A 179 15.69 -2.83 -4.63
CA ARG A 179 15.30 -1.99 -3.48
C ARG A 179 15.80 -0.54 -3.55
N TRP A 180 17.02 -0.31 -4.00
CA TRP A 180 17.65 1.01 -4.03
C TRP A 180 17.59 1.69 -5.41
N THR A 181 16.84 1.12 -6.33
CA THR A 181 16.64 1.66 -7.68
C THR A 181 15.17 1.66 -8.05
N SER A 182 14.84 2.21 -9.21
CA SER A 182 13.48 2.22 -9.75
C SER A 182 13.43 1.71 -11.19
N THR A 183 14.43 0.90 -11.59
CA THR A 183 14.55 0.39 -12.96
C THR A 183 13.47 -0.63 -13.30
N GLN A 184 12.91 -1.30 -12.30
CA GLN A 184 11.85 -2.29 -12.44
C GLN A 184 10.77 -2.05 -11.38
N ARG A 185 9.67 -2.83 -11.48
CA ARG A 185 8.61 -2.92 -10.48
C ARG A 185 8.45 -4.36 -10.06
N TRP A 186 8.29 -4.58 -8.76
CA TRP A 186 7.87 -5.87 -8.23
C TRP A 186 6.40 -5.80 -7.89
N ILE A 187 5.64 -6.70 -8.48
CA ILE A 187 4.20 -6.76 -8.41
C ILE A 187 3.81 -8.03 -7.66
N TYR A 188 2.81 -7.94 -6.80
CA TYR A 188 2.15 -9.10 -6.22
C TYR A 188 0.64 -8.96 -6.40
N TRP A 189 -0.01 -9.99 -6.94
CA TRP A 189 -1.46 -10.02 -7.09
C TRP A 189 -2.07 -10.98 -6.10
N GLY A 190 -3.27 -10.63 -5.62
CA GLY A 190 -4.10 -11.45 -4.76
C GLY A 190 -5.56 -11.39 -5.16
N ILE A 191 -6.34 -12.31 -4.63
CA ILE A 191 -7.79 -12.36 -4.81
C ILE A 191 -8.48 -12.15 -3.48
N GLN A 192 -9.65 -11.52 -3.48
CA GLN A 192 -10.47 -11.40 -2.30
C GLN A 192 -11.01 -12.78 -1.88
N VAL A 193 -10.84 -13.12 -0.60
CA VAL A 193 -11.30 -14.39 -0.03
C VAL A 193 -12.38 -14.20 1.04
N ALA A 194 -12.47 -13.00 1.64
CA ALA A 194 -13.52 -12.66 2.59
C ALA A 194 -13.80 -11.16 2.62
N ALA A 195 -15.01 -10.80 2.99
CA ALA A 195 -15.40 -9.45 3.40
C ALA A 195 -16.43 -9.56 4.52
N THR A 196 -16.25 -8.77 5.58
CA THR A 196 -17.15 -8.71 6.73
C THR A 196 -17.39 -7.25 7.13
N PRO A 197 -18.57 -6.92 7.71
CA PRO A 197 -18.84 -5.56 8.17
C PRO A 197 -17.80 -5.07 9.18
N ALA A 198 -17.40 -3.80 9.08
CA ALA A 198 -16.43 -3.17 9.99
C ALA A 198 -16.95 -3.08 11.45
N SER A 199 -18.27 -3.17 11.66
CA SER A 199 -18.90 -3.25 12.99
C SER A 199 -18.74 -4.61 13.66
N GLY A 200 -18.32 -5.63 12.92
CA GLY A 200 -18.03 -6.97 13.45
C GLY A 200 -16.61 -7.09 14.00
N PRO A 201 -16.25 -8.28 14.51
CA PRO A 201 -14.90 -8.53 14.98
C PRO A 201 -13.88 -8.41 13.85
N ALA A 202 -12.66 -7.98 14.20
CA ALA A 202 -11.57 -7.98 13.26
C ALA A 202 -11.26 -9.42 12.78
N PRO A 203 -10.84 -9.61 11.52
CA PRO A 203 -10.40 -10.90 11.02
C PRO A 203 -9.26 -11.50 11.86
N ALA A 204 -9.19 -12.84 11.90
CA ALA A 204 -8.17 -13.54 12.68
C ALA A 204 -6.73 -13.15 12.31
N GLU A 205 -6.52 -12.73 11.07
CA GLU A 205 -5.25 -12.28 10.54
C GLU A 205 -4.71 -11.01 11.22
N VAL A 206 -5.57 -10.22 11.86
CA VAL A 206 -5.22 -8.94 12.53
C VAL A 206 -5.58 -8.90 14.01
N SER A 207 -6.06 -10.01 14.54
CA SER A 207 -6.42 -10.18 15.96
C SER A 207 -5.21 -10.42 16.85
#